data_c8473877b3d7e2b4346af29450e9a1d6
#
_entry.id   c8473877b3d7e2b4346af29450e9a1d6
#
_cell.length_a   1.000
_cell.length_b   1.000
_cell.length_c   1.000
_cell.angle_alpha   90.00
_cell.angle_beta   90.00
_cell.angle_gamma   90.00
#
_symmetry.space_group_name_H-M   'P 1'
#
loop_
_entity.id
_entity.type
_entity.pdbx_description
1 polymer ?
#
loop_
_entity_poly.entity_id
_entity_poly.type
_entity_poly.pdbx_seq_one_letter_code
_entity_poly.pdbx_strand_id
1 'polypeptide(L)'
;MEPAPAPAEPARLKPREARRPRDMIFSLLVLLVPIALLLTFYRVVLNGDEPITKDPTSAIQLASREFTVAEPTGLSEDWRVTSANFQRVEGGATLRIGYVDPDDDPVLLVQSTVPAETLVPAEVGKDGKRIGAFRTDARTWLVYSGRPGETSLVATEQNRTVVVVGSTDRKNLETLAGSLS
;
A
#
# COMPACT_ATOMS: atom_id res chain seq x y z
N MET A 1 72.40 3.76 57.42
CA MET A 1 71.62 4.94 57.06
C MET A 1 71.39 4.82 55.57
N GLU A 2 70.26 4.19 55.21
CA GLU A 2 69.88 3.80 53.86
C GLU A 2 69.04 4.93 53.21
N PRO A 3 69.42 5.40 52.01
CA PRO A 3 68.65 6.50 51.38
C PRO A 3 67.28 6.00 50.88
N ALA A 4 66.29 6.79 51.18
CA ALA A 4 64.89 6.56 50.76
C ALA A 4 64.75 6.54 49.23
N PRO A 5 63.88 5.69 48.71
CA PRO A 5 63.62 5.63 47.25
C PRO A 5 62.93 6.90 46.76
N ALA A 6 63.38 7.37 45.58
CA ALA A 6 62.80 8.53 44.89
C ALA A 6 61.34 8.28 44.45
N PRO A 7 60.49 9.32 44.43
CA PRO A 7 59.07 9.18 44.00
C PRO A 7 59.01 8.88 42.53
N ALA A 8 58.18 7.89 42.21
CA ALA A 8 57.86 7.48 40.80
C ALA A 8 57.18 8.63 40.03
N GLU A 9 57.73 8.98 38.87
CA GLU A 9 57.13 9.95 37.97
C GLU A 9 55.71 9.47 37.52
N PRO A 10 54.71 10.36 37.50
CA PRO A 10 53.38 9.99 37.04
C PRO A 10 53.43 9.68 35.55
N ALA A 11 52.90 8.53 35.20
CA ALA A 11 52.73 8.07 33.81
C ALA A 11 51.96 9.13 32.99
N ARG A 12 52.64 9.77 32.04
CA ARG A 12 52.02 10.69 31.09
C ARG A 12 51.10 9.87 30.19
N LEU A 13 49.78 10.02 30.37
CA LEU A 13 48.77 9.53 29.46
C LEU A 13 49.01 10.15 28.07
N LYS A 14 49.26 9.31 27.08
CA LYS A 14 49.36 9.75 25.69
C LYS A 14 48.09 10.49 25.31
N PRO A 15 48.17 11.68 24.64
CA PRO A 15 47.00 12.37 24.15
C PRO A 15 46.21 11.42 23.24
N ARG A 16 44.92 11.21 23.53
CA ARG A 16 44.02 10.56 22.62
C ARG A 16 44.12 11.30 21.29
N GLU A 17 44.55 10.63 20.23
CA GLU A 17 44.53 11.15 18.87
C GLU A 17 43.10 11.61 18.59
N ALA A 18 42.94 12.92 18.57
CA ALA A 18 41.65 13.52 18.18
C ALA A 18 41.38 13.09 16.71
N ARG A 19 40.51 12.12 16.54
CA ARG A 19 40.06 11.70 15.20
C ARG A 19 39.63 12.96 14.48
N ARG A 20 40.38 13.32 13.42
CA ARG A 20 40.11 14.53 12.64
C ARG A 20 38.70 14.40 12.04
N PRO A 21 37.83 15.40 12.17
CA PRO A 21 36.48 15.33 11.63
C PRO A 21 36.46 15.01 10.13
N ARG A 22 37.55 15.32 9.42
CA ARG A 22 37.75 14.97 8.02
C ARG A 22 37.74 13.45 7.76
N ASP A 23 38.36 12.66 8.66
CA ASP A 23 38.44 11.20 8.50
C ASP A 23 37.06 10.55 8.70
N MET A 24 36.24 11.12 9.60
CA MET A 24 34.85 10.71 9.77
C MET A 24 34.00 11.03 8.52
N ILE A 25 34.20 12.21 7.91
CA ILE A 25 33.49 12.62 6.68
C ILE A 25 33.90 11.70 5.53
N PHE A 26 35.18 11.39 5.37
CA PHE A 26 35.64 10.47 4.33
C PHE A 26 35.08 9.07 4.52
N SER A 27 35.07 8.54 5.75
CA SER A 27 34.46 7.23 6.03
C SER A 27 32.95 7.21 5.72
N LEU A 28 32.24 8.29 6.04
CA LEU A 28 30.81 8.44 5.75
C LEU A 28 30.56 8.54 4.24
N LEU A 29 31.37 9.30 3.51
CA LEU A 29 31.26 9.43 2.06
C LEU A 29 31.52 8.11 1.34
N VAL A 30 32.53 7.34 1.74
CA VAL A 30 32.83 6.03 1.17
C VAL A 30 31.65 5.06 1.34
N LEU A 31 30.88 5.20 2.43
CA LEU A 31 29.68 4.39 2.65
C LEU A 31 28.46 4.92 1.88
N LEU A 32 28.23 6.24 1.92
CA LEU A 32 27.01 6.84 1.36
C LEU A 32 27.05 6.95 -0.17
N VAL A 33 28.22 7.21 -0.77
CA VAL A 33 28.33 7.37 -2.23
C VAL A 33 27.89 6.11 -3.00
N PRO A 34 28.36 4.89 -2.68
CA PRO A 34 27.89 3.69 -3.38
C PRO A 34 26.40 3.42 -3.14
N ILE A 35 25.87 3.72 -1.94
CA ILE A 35 24.46 3.57 -1.65
C ILE A 35 23.64 4.57 -2.49
N ALA A 36 24.05 5.83 -2.54
CA ALA A 36 23.38 6.85 -3.36
C ALA A 36 23.42 6.52 -4.86
N LEU A 37 24.56 6.03 -5.36
CA LEU A 37 24.70 5.57 -6.75
C LEU A 37 23.80 4.38 -7.03
N LEU A 38 23.70 3.41 -6.12
CA LEU A 38 22.85 2.25 -6.27
C LEU A 38 21.37 2.61 -6.25
N LEU A 39 20.95 3.52 -5.36
CA LEU A 39 19.59 4.04 -5.31
C LEU A 39 19.25 4.84 -6.58
N THR A 40 20.18 5.69 -7.05
CA THR A 40 19.99 6.45 -8.29
C THR A 40 19.89 5.52 -9.49
N PHE A 41 20.77 4.50 -9.56
CA PHE A 41 20.74 3.49 -10.61
C PHE A 41 19.41 2.72 -10.58
N TYR A 42 18.94 2.30 -9.40
CA TYR A 42 17.66 1.62 -9.24
C TYR A 42 16.50 2.50 -9.72
N ARG A 43 16.49 3.78 -9.34
CA ARG A 43 15.45 4.72 -9.74
C ARG A 43 15.43 5.00 -11.24
N VAL A 44 16.62 5.22 -11.82
CA VAL A 44 16.74 5.67 -13.22
C VAL A 44 16.68 4.50 -14.21
N VAL A 45 17.26 3.36 -13.86
CA VAL A 45 17.40 2.22 -14.80
C VAL A 45 16.31 1.18 -14.63
N LEU A 46 15.83 0.96 -13.41
CA LEU A 46 14.81 -0.05 -13.12
C LEU A 46 13.41 0.54 -12.94
N ASN A 47 13.19 1.84 -13.24
CA ASN A 47 11.91 2.54 -13.06
C ASN A 47 11.28 2.23 -11.69
N GLY A 48 12.10 2.30 -10.64
CA GLY A 48 11.73 1.84 -9.29
C GLY A 48 10.57 2.61 -8.63
N ASP A 49 10.13 3.70 -9.25
CA ASP A 49 8.99 4.51 -8.81
C ASP A 49 7.71 4.22 -9.63
N GLU A 50 7.79 3.45 -10.73
CA GLU A 50 6.60 3.03 -11.45
C GLU A 50 5.93 1.84 -10.73
N PRO A 51 4.65 1.94 -10.35
CA PRO A 51 3.92 0.82 -9.80
C PRO A 51 3.96 -0.35 -10.78
N ILE A 52 4.37 -1.52 -10.30
CA ILE A 52 4.39 -2.74 -11.12
C ILE A 52 2.96 -3.04 -11.54
N THR A 53 2.63 -2.79 -12.80
CA THR A 53 1.31 -3.14 -13.36
C THR A 53 1.21 -4.66 -13.46
N LYS A 54 0.22 -5.23 -12.78
CA LYS A 54 -0.09 -6.67 -12.86
C LYS A 54 -1.26 -6.93 -13.78
N ASP A 55 -1.17 -7.99 -14.56
CA ASP A 55 -2.30 -8.51 -15.34
C ASP A 55 -3.30 -9.21 -14.41
N PRO A 56 -4.54 -8.71 -14.25
CA PRO A 56 -5.56 -9.30 -13.40
C PRO A 56 -6.29 -10.49 -14.04
N THR A 57 -6.06 -10.77 -15.32
CA THR A 57 -6.83 -11.71 -16.15
C THR A 57 -6.99 -13.09 -15.51
N SER A 58 -5.92 -13.65 -14.96
CA SER A 58 -5.97 -14.97 -14.35
C SER A 58 -6.85 -15.02 -13.10
N ALA A 59 -6.79 -13.98 -12.26
CA ALA A 59 -7.63 -13.89 -11.05
C ALA A 59 -9.10 -13.67 -11.41
N ILE A 60 -9.38 -12.84 -12.42
CA ILE A 60 -10.72 -12.61 -12.96
C ILE A 60 -11.30 -13.89 -13.53
N GLN A 61 -10.56 -14.63 -14.35
CA GLN A 61 -11.01 -15.91 -14.92
C GLN A 61 -11.34 -16.95 -13.85
N LEU A 62 -10.57 -17.01 -12.77
CA LEU A 62 -10.87 -17.91 -11.65
C LEU A 62 -12.14 -17.47 -10.91
N ALA A 63 -12.30 -16.18 -10.67
CA ALA A 63 -13.49 -15.62 -10.00
C ALA A 63 -14.75 -15.81 -10.85
N SER A 64 -14.67 -15.64 -12.18
CA SER A 64 -15.78 -15.79 -13.10
C SER A 64 -16.38 -17.21 -13.17
N ARG A 65 -15.67 -18.20 -12.62
CA ARG A 65 -16.22 -19.56 -12.44
C ARG A 65 -17.14 -19.67 -11.23
N GLU A 66 -17.06 -18.75 -10.29
CA GLU A 66 -17.81 -18.76 -9.04
C GLU A 66 -18.97 -17.73 -9.05
N PHE A 67 -18.71 -16.54 -9.63
CA PHE A 67 -19.71 -15.47 -9.71
C PHE A 67 -19.44 -14.55 -10.89
N THR A 68 -20.44 -13.78 -11.29
CA THR A 68 -20.26 -12.75 -12.32
C THR A 68 -19.35 -11.65 -11.80
N VAL A 69 -18.21 -11.41 -12.46
CA VAL A 69 -17.26 -10.36 -12.10
C VAL A 69 -17.67 -9.06 -12.78
N ALA A 70 -17.73 -7.95 -12.03
CA ALA A 70 -17.82 -6.63 -12.61
C ALA A 70 -16.43 -6.12 -12.94
N GLU A 71 -16.21 -5.80 -14.19
CA GLU A 71 -14.93 -5.28 -14.64
C GLU A 71 -15.04 -3.78 -14.94
N PRO A 72 -14.03 -2.97 -14.59
CA PRO A 72 -14.05 -1.56 -14.90
C PRO A 72 -13.91 -1.34 -16.41
N THR A 73 -14.74 -0.46 -16.95
CA THR A 73 -14.71 -0.06 -18.35
C THR A 73 -14.57 1.45 -18.47
N GLY A 74 -13.76 1.93 -19.42
CA GLY A 74 -13.59 3.36 -19.68
C GLY A 74 -12.78 4.13 -18.65
N LEU A 75 -12.00 3.46 -17.81
CA LEU A 75 -10.98 4.13 -16.98
C LEU A 75 -9.87 4.70 -17.87
N SER A 76 -9.26 5.82 -17.44
CA SER A 76 -8.08 6.37 -18.12
C SER A 76 -6.87 5.44 -17.92
N GLU A 77 -5.84 5.62 -18.76
CA GLU A 77 -4.59 4.86 -18.68
C GLU A 77 -3.78 5.15 -17.40
N ASP A 78 -4.13 6.23 -16.68
CA ASP A 78 -3.51 6.58 -15.41
C ASP A 78 -3.90 5.62 -14.28
N TRP A 79 -5.00 4.87 -14.43
CA TRP A 79 -5.37 3.79 -13.51
C TRP A 79 -4.53 2.56 -13.76
N ARG A 80 -3.77 2.13 -12.77
CA ARG A 80 -2.86 0.99 -12.88
C ARG A 80 -3.24 -0.13 -11.91
N VAL A 81 -3.31 -1.36 -12.42
CA VAL A 81 -3.51 -2.55 -11.57
C VAL A 81 -2.18 -2.94 -10.93
N THR A 82 -2.13 -3.00 -9.62
CA THR A 82 -0.92 -3.35 -8.86
C THR A 82 -0.97 -4.75 -8.26
N SER A 83 -2.18 -5.28 -8.06
CA SER A 83 -2.36 -6.63 -7.53
C SER A 83 -3.69 -7.22 -8.00
N ALA A 84 -3.73 -8.54 -8.15
CA ALA A 84 -4.97 -9.28 -8.36
C ALA A 84 -4.87 -10.62 -7.65
N ASN A 85 -5.87 -10.94 -6.86
CA ASN A 85 -5.93 -12.18 -6.09
C ASN A 85 -7.36 -12.70 -6.01
N PHE A 86 -7.53 -14.00 -6.26
CA PHE A 86 -8.77 -14.72 -6.07
C PHE A 86 -8.57 -15.81 -5.01
N GLN A 87 -9.49 -15.89 -4.06
CA GLN A 87 -9.45 -16.90 -3.01
C GLN A 87 -10.85 -17.45 -2.74
N ARG A 88 -10.94 -18.78 -2.54
CA ARG A 88 -12.07 -19.40 -1.87
C ARG A 88 -11.86 -19.32 -0.37
N VAL A 89 -12.86 -18.84 0.33
CA VAL A 89 -12.84 -18.65 1.78
C VAL A 89 -14.05 -19.33 2.39
N GLU A 90 -14.08 -19.46 3.70
CA GLU A 90 -15.25 -19.99 4.39
C GLU A 90 -16.47 -19.07 4.10
N GLY A 91 -17.55 -19.67 3.62
CA GLY A 91 -18.78 -18.96 3.28
C GLY A 91 -18.80 -18.34 1.88
N GLY A 92 -17.78 -18.55 1.02
CA GLY A 92 -17.83 -18.03 -0.34
C GLY A 92 -16.47 -17.89 -1.04
N ALA A 93 -16.43 -16.99 -2.00
CA ALA A 93 -15.23 -16.67 -2.77
C ALA A 93 -15.03 -15.15 -2.84
N THR A 94 -13.79 -14.71 -2.92
CA THR A 94 -13.44 -13.29 -2.93
C THR A 94 -12.38 -13.00 -3.98
N LEU A 95 -12.66 -12.03 -4.84
CA LEU A 95 -11.70 -11.42 -5.76
C LEU A 95 -11.28 -10.07 -5.21
N ARG A 96 -9.97 -9.81 -5.16
CA ARG A 96 -9.38 -8.54 -4.75
C ARG A 96 -8.50 -8.02 -5.86
N ILE A 97 -8.71 -6.79 -6.31
CA ILE A 97 -7.88 -6.13 -7.29
C ILE A 97 -7.43 -4.80 -6.71
N GLY A 98 -6.13 -4.63 -6.55
CA GLY A 98 -5.53 -3.36 -6.14
C GLY A 98 -5.24 -2.49 -7.34
N TYR A 99 -5.62 -1.25 -7.24
CA TYR A 99 -5.36 -0.19 -8.21
C TYR A 99 -4.52 0.91 -7.57
N VAL A 100 -3.84 1.66 -8.41
CA VAL A 100 -3.35 3.00 -8.12
C VAL A 100 -4.12 3.94 -9.03
N ASP A 101 -4.69 4.98 -8.46
CA ASP A 101 -5.47 5.97 -9.18
C ASP A 101 -4.58 7.04 -9.85
N PRO A 102 -5.14 8.02 -10.60
CA PRO A 102 -4.37 9.08 -11.26
C PRO A 102 -3.60 10.01 -10.31
N ASP A 103 -3.94 10.04 -9.02
CA ASP A 103 -3.27 10.84 -7.99
C ASP A 103 -2.21 10.02 -7.22
N ASP A 104 -1.87 8.82 -7.71
CA ASP A 104 -0.94 7.84 -7.12
C ASP A 104 -1.40 7.26 -5.77
N ASP A 105 -2.69 7.33 -5.47
CA ASP A 105 -3.27 6.78 -4.25
C ASP A 105 -3.77 5.34 -4.44
N PRO A 106 -3.61 4.48 -3.41
CA PRO A 106 -4.05 3.09 -3.49
C PRO A 106 -5.57 2.95 -3.34
N VAL A 107 -6.17 2.17 -4.23
CA VAL A 107 -7.59 1.82 -4.21
C VAL A 107 -7.73 0.30 -4.33
N LEU A 108 -8.57 -0.29 -3.49
CA LEU A 108 -8.86 -1.72 -3.51
C LEU A 108 -10.31 -1.96 -3.95
N LEU A 109 -10.48 -2.77 -4.99
CA LEU A 109 -11.75 -3.34 -5.42
C LEU A 109 -11.88 -4.75 -4.85
N VAL A 110 -12.93 -5.01 -4.10
CA VAL A 110 -13.28 -6.33 -3.57
C VAL A 110 -14.62 -6.75 -4.12
N GLN A 111 -14.72 -7.95 -4.66
CA GLN A 111 -15.97 -8.59 -5.06
C GLN A 111 -16.06 -9.94 -4.38
N SER A 112 -17.14 -10.21 -3.68
CA SER A 112 -17.24 -11.42 -2.86
C SER A 112 -18.66 -11.96 -2.79
N THR A 113 -18.77 -13.29 -2.74
CA THR A 113 -20.02 -14.01 -2.42
C THR A 113 -20.18 -14.28 -0.93
N VAL A 114 -19.19 -13.90 -0.11
CA VAL A 114 -19.33 -13.95 1.35
C VAL A 114 -20.48 -13.01 1.77
N PRO A 115 -21.34 -13.42 2.71
CA PRO A 115 -22.45 -12.60 3.21
C PRO A 115 -22.00 -11.19 3.60
N ALA A 116 -22.79 -10.18 3.19
CA ALA A 116 -22.45 -8.76 3.39
C ALA A 116 -22.22 -8.41 4.87
N GLU A 117 -22.98 -9.04 5.78
CA GLU A 117 -22.85 -8.86 7.23
C GLU A 117 -21.49 -9.29 7.78
N THR A 118 -20.79 -10.19 7.09
CA THR A 118 -19.42 -10.63 7.43
C THR A 118 -18.37 -9.82 6.66
N LEU A 119 -18.60 -9.62 5.35
CA LEU A 119 -17.63 -8.94 4.49
C LEU A 119 -17.49 -7.46 4.81
N VAL A 120 -18.60 -6.72 4.97
CA VAL A 120 -18.57 -5.27 5.12
C VAL A 120 -17.79 -4.84 6.38
N PRO A 121 -17.99 -5.39 7.57
CA PRO A 121 -17.18 -5.05 8.73
C PRO A 121 -15.70 -5.42 8.58
N ALA A 122 -15.39 -6.46 7.81
CA ALA A 122 -14.00 -6.86 7.56
C ALA A 122 -13.27 -5.88 6.63
N GLU A 123 -13.93 -5.38 5.58
CA GLU A 123 -13.34 -4.47 4.60
C GLU A 123 -13.39 -3.01 5.06
N VAL A 124 -14.52 -2.54 5.56
CA VAL A 124 -14.74 -1.15 5.99
C VAL A 124 -14.13 -0.89 7.38
N GLY A 125 -14.10 -1.92 8.23
CA GLY A 125 -13.73 -1.80 9.64
C GLY A 125 -14.96 -1.94 10.55
N LYS A 126 -14.75 -2.47 11.75
CA LYS A 126 -15.82 -2.76 12.72
C LYS A 126 -16.61 -1.52 13.17
N ASP A 127 -15.94 -0.38 13.19
CA ASP A 127 -16.51 0.90 13.60
C ASP A 127 -17.00 1.75 12.42
N GLY A 128 -17.06 1.14 11.22
CA GLY A 128 -17.47 1.80 10.00
C GLY A 128 -18.88 2.38 10.09
N LYS A 129 -19.02 3.68 9.80
CA LYS A 129 -20.30 4.39 9.83
C LYS A 129 -20.74 4.75 8.43
N ARG A 130 -22.00 4.46 8.12
CA ARG A 130 -22.61 4.94 6.89
C ARG A 130 -22.74 6.47 6.96
N ILE A 131 -22.14 7.16 5.99
CA ILE A 131 -22.13 8.62 5.89
C ILE A 131 -22.87 9.14 4.66
N GLY A 132 -23.34 8.27 3.78
CA GLY A 132 -24.09 8.68 2.60
C GLY A 132 -24.45 7.53 1.67
N ALA A 133 -24.87 7.93 0.49
CA ALA A 133 -25.10 7.03 -0.64
C ALA A 133 -24.78 7.76 -1.94
N PHE A 134 -24.45 6.98 -2.96
CA PHE A 134 -24.20 7.46 -4.31
C PHE A 134 -24.81 6.45 -5.28
N ARG A 135 -25.27 6.90 -6.43
CA ARG A 135 -25.98 6.06 -7.40
C ARG A 135 -25.31 6.17 -8.77
N THR A 136 -25.06 5.03 -9.36
CA THR A 136 -24.74 4.88 -10.78
C THR A 136 -25.95 4.30 -11.52
N ASP A 137 -25.90 4.23 -12.85
CA ASP A 137 -26.96 3.60 -13.64
C ASP A 137 -27.12 2.11 -13.29
N ALA A 138 -26.00 1.45 -12.95
CA ALA A 138 -25.98 0.01 -12.67
C ALA A 138 -26.40 -0.33 -11.23
N ARG A 139 -26.06 0.50 -10.23
CA ARG A 139 -26.23 0.14 -8.81
C ARG A 139 -26.23 1.33 -7.86
N THR A 140 -26.73 1.08 -6.65
CA THR A 140 -26.66 2.05 -5.53
C THR A 140 -25.52 1.65 -4.59
N TRP A 141 -24.68 2.60 -4.27
CA TRP A 141 -23.55 2.48 -3.38
C TRP A 141 -23.84 3.14 -2.03
N LEU A 142 -23.58 2.44 -0.94
CA LEU A 142 -23.56 3.00 0.41
C LEU A 142 -22.14 3.49 0.70
N VAL A 143 -22.04 4.70 1.19
CA VAL A 143 -20.76 5.34 1.51
C VAL A 143 -20.50 5.19 2.99
N TYR A 144 -19.33 4.67 3.34
CA TYR A 144 -18.90 4.48 4.72
C TYR A 144 -17.59 5.24 4.98
N SER A 145 -17.48 5.82 6.19
CA SER A 145 -16.20 6.16 6.78
C SER A 145 -15.81 4.99 7.69
N GLY A 146 -14.66 4.39 7.43
CA GLY A 146 -14.19 3.24 8.18
C GLY A 146 -12.89 3.52 8.92
N ARG A 147 -11.79 2.97 8.45
CA ARG A 147 -10.46 3.25 9.01
C ARG A 147 -10.09 4.73 8.85
N PRO A 148 -9.23 5.28 9.71
CA PRO A 148 -8.81 6.69 9.61
C PRO A 148 -8.25 7.01 8.22
N GLY A 149 -8.83 8.03 7.56
CA GLY A 149 -8.44 8.46 6.21
C GLY A 149 -9.00 7.61 5.08
N GLU A 150 -9.72 6.50 5.34
CA GLU A 150 -10.32 5.67 4.30
C GLU A 150 -11.81 5.95 4.11
N THR A 151 -12.23 5.97 2.87
CA THR A 151 -13.63 5.95 2.45
C THR A 151 -13.93 4.65 1.72
N SER A 152 -15.09 4.06 1.99
CA SER A 152 -15.53 2.83 1.33
C SER A 152 -16.88 3.03 0.66
N LEU A 153 -17.00 2.52 -0.55
CA LEU A 153 -18.24 2.40 -1.30
C LEU A 153 -18.66 0.93 -1.33
N VAL A 154 -19.86 0.64 -0.86
CA VAL A 154 -20.39 -0.74 -0.76
C VAL A 154 -21.67 -0.86 -1.57
N ALA A 155 -21.70 -1.78 -2.51
CA ALA A 155 -22.91 -2.18 -3.23
C ALA A 155 -23.19 -3.66 -2.96
N THR A 156 -24.37 -3.95 -2.41
CA THR A 156 -24.84 -5.33 -2.19
C THR A 156 -25.79 -5.71 -3.29
N GLU A 157 -25.46 -6.76 -4.01
CA GLU A 157 -26.27 -7.38 -5.06
C GLU A 157 -26.81 -8.74 -4.58
N GLN A 158 -27.65 -9.37 -5.38
CA GLN A 158 -28.33 -10.60 -4.98
C GLN A 158 -27.36 -11.75 -4.65
N ASN A 159 -26.23 -11.86 -5.39
CA ASN A 159 -25.29 -12.97 -5.27
C ASN A 159 -23.87 -12.54 -4.90
N ARG A 160 -23.62 -11.25 -4.68
CA ARG A 160 -22.30 -10.72 -4.32
C ARG A 160 -22.39 -9.36 -3.66
N THR A 161 -21.34 -9.02 -2.95
CA THR A 161 -21.10 -7.67 -2.47
C THR A 161 -19.85 -7.11 -3.16
N VAL A 162 -19.94 -5.87 -3.61
CA VAL A 162 -18.83 -5.13 -4.22
C VAL A 162 -18.42 -4.01 -3.28
N VAL A 163 -17.14 -3.93 -2.99
CA VAL A 163 -16.56 -2.89 -2.12
C VAL A 163 -15.43 -2.20 -2.88
N VAL A 164 -15.46 -0.87 -2.90
CA VAL A 164 -14.35 -0.03 -3.36
C VAL A 164 -13.87 0.76 -2.14
N VAL A 165 -12.62 0.60 -1.76
CA VAL A 165 -12.06 1.24 -0.56
C VAL A 165 -10.70 1.84 -0.85
N GLY A 166 -10.43 3.02 -0.32
CA GLY A 166 -9.15 3.71 -0.45
C GLY A 166 -9.06 4.97 0.38
N SER A 167 -7.84 5.49 0.48
CA SER A 167 -7.52 6.77 1.13
C SER A 167 -7.42 7.94 0.14
N THR A 168 -7.90 7.75 -1.06
CA THR A 168 -7.96 8.74 -2.12
C THR A 168 -9.19 9.63 -2.03
N ASP A 169 -9.25 10.64 -2.88
CA ASP A 169 -10.42 11.50 -3.04
C ASP A 169 -11.67 10.67 -3.40
N ARG A 170 -12.78 11.04 -2.78
CA ARG A 170 -14.07 10.38 -3.04
C ARG A 170 -14.42 10.32 -4.53
N LYS A 171 -14.04 11.31 -5.32
CA LYS A 171 -14.27 11.37 -6.75
C LYS A 171 -13.61 10.19 -7.48
N ASN A 172 -12.38 9.81 -7.11
CA ASN A 172 -11.67 8.69 -7.71
C ASN A 172 -12.35 7.36 -7.35
N LEU A 173 -12.79 7.19 -6.09
CA LEU A 173 -13.58 6.02 -5.70
C LEU A 173 -14.89 5.91 -6.49
N GLU A 174 -15.62 7.03 -6.67
CA GLU A 174 -16.85 7.09 -7.46
C GLU A 174 -16.59 6.83 -8.95
N THR A 175 -15.44 7.27 -9.48
CA THR A 175 -15.01 6.99 -10.85
C THR A 175 -14.80 5.49 -11.06
N LEU A 176 -14.03 4.83 -10.18
CA LEU A 176 -13.85 3.37 -10.26
C LEU A 176 -15.19 2.63 -10.07
N ALA A 177 -16.00 3.02 -9.08
CA ALA A 177 -17.29 2.40 -8.82
C ALA A 177 -18.26 2.57 -9.99
N GLY A 178 -18.25 3.73 -10.66
CA GLY A 178 -19.06 4.04 -11.83
C GLY A 178 -18.65 3.31 -13.10
N SER A 179 -17.38 2.96 -13.21
CA SER A 179 -16.84 2.22 -14.36
C SER A 179 -17.18 0.73 -14.35
N LEU A 180 -17.63 0.18 -13.21
CA LEU A 180 -17.93 -1.24 -13.06
C LEU A 180 -19.23 -1.62 -13.76
N SER A 181 -19.16 -2.48 -14.73
CA SER A 181 -20.27 -3.01 -15.52
C SER A 181 -20.49 -4.51 -15.26
#